data_e44f3bae8f11381852613308f8431406
#
_entry.id   e44f3bae8f11381852613308f8431406
#
_cell.length_a   1.000
_cell.length_b   1.000
_cell.length_c   1.000
_cell.angle_alpha   90.00
_cell.angle_beta   90.00
_cell.angle_gamma   90.00
#
_symmetry.space_group_name_H-M   'P 1'
#
loop_
_entity.id
_entity.type
_entity.pdbx_description
1 polymer ?
#
loop_
_entity_poly.entity_id
_entity_poly.type
_entity_poly.pdbx_seq_one_letter_code
_entity_poly.pdbx_strand_id
1 'polypeptide(L)'
;VLGTAAPRKVQFMAKAELFVPVLGTIYRLLGAFPVRRGGNDKAAIKHGIDLLKSEGVLAIFPEGTRSRTGELGKAAPGALMMASKALAPIVPACVVGTDVFRVGKIWPKVSVRFGKPIYFPKDEPITKEVLKNMTDEMMARIAELQAGVKNGN
;
A
#
# COMPACT_ATOMS: atom_id res chain seq x y z
N VAL A 1 -12.37 -2.76 -1.66
CA VAL A 1 -12.31 -1.69 -2.67
C VAL A 1 -11.01 -1.77 -3.47
N LEU A 2 -9.79 -1.54 -2.87
CA LEU A 2 -8.53 -1.61 -3.64
C LEU A 2 -8.30 -2.99 -4.27
N GLY A 3 -8.51 -4.07 -3.50
CA GLY A 3 -8.33 -5.44 -3.99
C GLY A 3 -9.33 -5.86 -5.07
N THR A 4 -10.52 -5.27 -5.10
CA THR A 4 -11.54 -5.53 -6.13
C THR A 4 -11.36 -4.67 -7.37
N ALA A 5 -10.64 -3.54 -7.26
CA ALA A 5 -10.32 -2.66 -8.39
C ALA A 5 -9.06 -3.08 -9.14
N ALA A 6 -8.20 -3.90 -8.52
CA ALA A 6 -6.98 -4.38 -9.14
C ALA A 6 -7.27 -5.57 -10.08
N PRO A 7 -6.61 -5.66 -11.25
CA PRO A 7 -6.82 -6.75 -12.22
C PRO A 7 -6.19 -8.08 -11.76
N ARG A 8 -5.42 -8.07 -10.69
CA ARG A 8 -4.69 -9.22 -10.11
C ARG A 8 -5.01 -9.36 -8.63
N LYS A 9 -4.86 -10.59 -8.09
CA LYS A 9 -5.03 -10.83 -6.65
C LYS A 9 -4.03 -10.01 -5.85
N VAL A 10 -4.53 -9.13 -4.99
CA VAL A 10 -3.72 -8.28 -4.11
C VAL A 10 -3.66 -8.89 -2.72
N GLN A 11 -2.46 -8.96 -2.15
CA GLN A 11 -2.29 -9.31 -0.74
C GLN A 11 -2.05 -8.05 0.10
N PHE A 12 -2.44 -8.12 1.37
CA PHE A 12 -2.41 -6.99 2.30
C PHE A 12 -1.71 -7.38 3.59
N MET A 13 -0.93 -6.45 4.15
CA MET A 13 -0.46 -6.56 5.51
C MET A 13 -1.54 -6.09 6.49
N ALA A 14 -1.96 -6.94 7.40
CA ALA A 14 -2.93 -6.59 8.43
C ALA A 14 -2.37 -6.87 9.83
N LYS A 15 -2.84 -6.12 10.84
CA LYS A 15 -2.38 -6.31 12.21
C LYS A 15 -2.61 -7.74 12.68
N ALA A 16 -1.60 -8.33 13.34
CA ALA A 16 -1.67 -9.71 13.84
C ALA A 16 -2.85 -9.93 14.80
N GLU A 17 -3.23 -8.91 15.58
CA GLU A 17 -4.34 -8.95 16.52
C GLU A 17 -5.71 -9.14 15.85
N LEU A 18 -5.82 -8.90 14.55
CA LEU A 18 -7.05 -9.14 13.79
C LEU A 18 -7.24 -10.60 13.40
N PHE A 19 -6.19 -11.43 13.52
CA PHE A 19 -6.22 -12.83 13.11
C PHE A 19 -6.68 -13.76 14.25
N VAL A 20 -7.81 -13.41 14.90
CA VAL A 20 -8.50 -14.31 15.84
C VAL A 20 -9.13 -15.50 15.09
N PRO A 21 -9.44 -16.64 15.76
CA PRO A 21 -9.72 -17.93 15.12
C PRO A 21 -10.68 -17.91 13.92
N VAL A 22 -11.79 -17.18 13.98
CA VAL A 22 -12.76 -17.12 12.87
C VAL A 22 -12.40 -16.04 11.86
N LEU A 23 -12.17 -14.81 12.33
CA LEU A 23 -11.86 -13.66 11.46
C LEU A 23 -10.53 -13.83 10.75
N GLY A 24 -9.55 -14.47 11.39
CA GLY A 24 -8.24 -14.73 10.78
C GLY A 24 -8.32 -15.59 9.51
N THR A 25 -9.22 -16.57 9.50
CA THR A 25 -9.46 -17.39 8.30
C THR A 25 -10.05 -16.55 7.17
N ILE A 26 -11.04 -15.70 7.48
CA ILE A 26 -11.65 -14.79 6.50
C ILE A 26 -10.61 -13.82 5.93
N TYR A 27 -9.78 -13.21 6.79
CA TYR A 27 -8.73 -12.29 6.34
C TYR A 27 -7.71 -12.97 5.43
N ARG A 28 -7.29 -14.22 5.73
CA ARG A 28 -6.39 -14.99 4.84
C ARG A 28 -7.03 -15.29 3.50
N LEU A 29 -8.30 -15.68 3.46
CA LEU A 29 -9.05 -15.89 2.22
C LEU A 29 -9.13 -14.61 1.38
N LEU A 30 -9.26 -13.45 2.02
CA LEU A 30 -9.24 -12.15 1.38
C LEU A 30 -7.82 -11.67 0.99
N GLY A 31 -6.78 -12.50 1.20
CA GLY A 31 -5.41 -12.20 0.82
C GLY A 31 -4.63 -11.39 1.86
N ALA A 32 -5.12 -11.28 3.11
CA ALA A 32 -4.37 -10.61 4.16
C ALA A 32 -3.46 -11.59 4.91
N PHE A 33 -2.26 -11.13 5.29
CA PHE A 33 -1.36 -11.85 6.18
C PHE A 33 -0.96 -10.99 7.39
N PRO A 34 -0.70 -11.64 8.54
CA PRO A 34 -0.47 -10.92 9.79
C PRO A 34 0.89 -10.23 9.81
N VAL A 35 0.93 -9.03 10.39
CA VAL A 35 2.16 -8.30 10.72
C VAL A 35 2.07 -7.74 12.14
N ARG A 36 3.12 -7.92 12.94
CA ARG A 36 3.26 -7.32 14.26
C ARG A 36 3.77 -5.89 14.12
N ARG A 37 3.02 -4.92 14.66
CA ARG A 37 3.43 -3.51 14.66
C ARG A 37 4.43 -3.24 15.79
N GLY A 38 5.32 -2.26 15.57
CA GLY A 38 6.27 -1.79 16.59
C GLY A 38 7.58 -2.56 16.68
N GLY A 39 7.82 -3.49 15.79
CA GLY A 39 9.08 -4.23 15.75
C GLY A 39 9.46 -4.66 14.34
N ASN A 40 10.68 -5.12 14.19
CA ASN A 40 11.16 -5.77 12.97
C ASN A 40 10.49 -7.15 12.83
N ASP A 41 9.25 -7.20 12.34
CA ASP A 41 8.62 -8.48 11.98
C ASP A 41 9.30 -9.03 10.73
N LYS A 42 10.46 -9.64 10.95
CA LYS A 42 11.30 -10.21 9.89
C LYS A 42 10.54 -11.25 9.05
N ALA A 43 9.63 -11.99 9.68
CA ALA A 43 8.84 -13.01 9.00
C ALA A 43 7.84 -12.38 8.01
N ALA A 44 7.12 -11.32 8.42
CA ALA A 44 6.20 -10.59 7.56
C ALA A 44 6.93 -9.87 6.43
N ILE A 45 8.10 -9.26 6.72
CA ILE A 45 8.95 -8.61 5.71
C ILE A 45 9.45 -9.65 4.69
N LYS A 46 9.95 -10.80 5.16
CA LYS A 46 10.39 -11.88 4.29
C LYS A 46 9.27 -12.39 3.41
N HIS A 47 8.10 -12.64 3.98
CA HIS A 47 6.92 -13.07 3.23
C HIS A 47 6.54 -12.07 2.14
N GLY A 48 6.55 -10.76 2.44
CA GLY A 48 6.29 -9.70 1.46
C GLY A 48 7.30 -9.70 0.31
N ILE A 49 8.60 -9.86 0.61
CA ILE A 49 9.65 -9.95 -0.41
C ILE A 49 9.48 -11.21 -1.27
N ASP A 50 9.24 -12.36 -0.66
CA ASP A 50 9.08 -13.63 -1.36
C ASP A 50 7.84 -13.58 -2.27
N LEU A 51 6.74 -12.97 -1.80
CA LEU A 51 5.55 -12.70 -2.59
C LEU A 51 5.86 -11.84 -3.83
N LEU A 52 6.59 -10.75 -3.66
CA LEU A 52 6.95 -9.86 -4.77
C LEU A 52 7.89 -10.55 -5.77
N LYS A 53 8.84 -11.37 -5.29
CA LYS A 53 9.73 -12.16 -6.14
C LYS A 53 8.99 -13.23 -6.96
N SER A 54 7.88 -13.75 -6.44
CA SER A 54 6.99 -14.66 -7.17
C SER A 54 5.94 -13.93 -8.02
N GLU A 55 6.22 -12.68 -8.38
CA GLU A 55 5.35 -11.82 -9.18
C GLU A 55 3.97 -11.54 -8.55
N GLY A 56 3.82 -11.76 -7.24
CA GLY A 56 2.62 -11.40 -6.51
C GLY A 56 2.46 -9.89 -6.35
N VAL A 57 1.26 -9.45 -5.98
CA VAL A 57 0.95 -8.04 -5.74
C VAL A 57 0.75 -7.81 -4.25
N LEU A 58 1.53 -6.90 -3.68
CA LEU A 58 1.46 -6.50 -2.29
C LEU A 58 0.97 -5.05 -2.17
N ALA A 59 -0.15 -4.84 -1.50
CA ALA A 59 -0.62 -3.51 -1.18
C ALA A 59 -0.13 -3.09 0.21
N ILE A 60 0.50 -1.93 0.27
CA ILE A 60 1.00 -1.33 1.50
C ILE A 60 0.53 0.11 1.56
N PHE A 61 0.04 0.53 2.72
CA PHE A 61 -0.19 1.94 3.02
C PHE A 61 1.15 2.55 3.43
N PRO A 62 1.70 3.47 2.64
CA PRO A 62 3.07 3.96 2.87
C PRO A 62 3.23 4.68 4.21
N GLU A 63 2.19 5.28 4.73
CA GLU A 63 2.18 5.96 6.03
C GLU A 63 2.19 5.01 7.24
N GLY A 64 1.98 3.71 7.04
CA GLY A 64 1.87 2.71 8.10
C GLY A 64 0.63 2.86 9.00
N THR A 65 -0.06 3.98 8.96
CA THR A 65 -1.28 4.29 9.71
C THR A 65 -2.31 4.96 8.79
N ARG A 66 -3.57 4.96 9.19
CA ARG A 66 -4.59 5.75 8.50
C ARG A 66 -4.42 7.22 8.84
N SER A 67 -4.44 8.10 7.84
CA SER A 67 -4.53 9.54 8.09
C SER A 67 -5.82 9.87 8.86
N ARG A 68 -5.71 10.69 9.90
CA ARG A 68 -6.87 11.20 10.64
C ARG A 68 -7.40 12.51 10.06
N THR A 69 -6.54 13.24 9.37
CA THR A 69 -6.83 14.56 8.79
C THR A 69 -7.16 14.50 7.30
N GLY A 70 -6.94 13.36 6.64
CA GLY A 70 -7.02 13.23 5.19
C GLY A 70 -5.79 13.78 4.46
N GLU A 71 -4.80 14.29 5.19
CA GLU A 71 -3.52 14.69 4.63
C GLU A 71 -2.55 13.52 4.57
N LEU A 72 -1.66 13.53 3.58
CA LEU A 72 -0.62 12.50 3.44
C LEU A 72 0.45 12.70 4.51
N GLY A 73 0.68 11.68 5.31
CA GLY A 73 1.76 11.63 6.28
C GLY A 73 3.11 11.26 5.66
N LYS A 74 4.12 11.13 6.50
CA LYS A 74 5.45 10.67 6.06
C LYS A 74 5.40 9.18 5.73
N ALA A 75 6.05 8.80 4.63
CA ALA A 75 6.18 7.40 4.25
C ALA A 75 7.10 6.63 5.19
N ALA A 76 6.69 5.44 5.60
CA ALA A 76 7.54 4.50 6.31
C ALA A 76 8.48 3.79 5.31
N PRO A 77 9.76 3.58 5.64
CA PRO A 77 10.76 3.04 4.71
C PRO A 77 10.54 1.59 4.31
N GLY A 78 9.68 0.87 5.03
CA GLY A 78 9.49 -0.57 4.85
C GLY A 78 8.94 -0.98 3.48
N ALA A 79 8.05 -0.18 2.90
CA ALA A 79 7.44 -0.47 1.59
C ALA A 79 8.50 -0.50 0.47
N LEU A 80 9.28 0.57 0.37
CA LEU A 80 10.31 0.67 -0.65
C LEU A 80 11.46 -0.31 -0.42
N MET A 81 11.80 -0.57 0.84
CA MET A 81 12.80 -1.59 1.18
C MET A 81 12.39 -2.98 0.69
N MET A 82 11.13 -3.39 0.85
CA MET A 82 10.66 -4.68 0.35
C MET A 82 10.64 -4.71 -1.19
N ALA A 83 10.12 -3.66 -1.82
CA ALA A 83 10.08 -3.53 -3.26
C ALA A 83 11.50 -3.56 -3.88
N SER A 84 12.47 -2.85 -3.27
CA SER A 84 13.86 -2.83 -3.75
C SER A 84 14.54 -4.19 -3.69
N LYS A 85 14.30 -4.97 -2.64
CA LYS A 85 14.86 -6.33 -2.50
C LYS A 85 14.27 -7.33 -3.49
N ALA A 86 13.11 -7.03 -4.04
CA ALA A 86 12.46 -7.85 -5.06
C ALA A 86 12.58 -7.22 -6.47
N LEU A 87 13.13 -6.02 -6.60
CA LEU A 87 13.12 -5.21 -7.82
C LEU A 87 11.69 -5.05 -8.41
N ALA A 88 10.69 -5.10 -7.54
CA ALA A 88 9.30 -5.04 -7.94
C ALA A 88 8.89 -3.59 -8.22
N PRO A 89 8.19 -3.30 -9.33
CA PRO A 89 7.71 -1.95 -9.63
C PRO A 89 6.71 -1.48 -8.59
N ILE A 90 6.71 -0.17 -8.33
CA ILE A 90 5.80 0.47 -7.39
C ILE A 90 4.70 1.18 -8.17
N VAL A 91 3.45 0.84 -7.91
CA VAL A 91 2.29 1.49 -8.50
C VAL A 91 1.64 2.39 -7.46
N PRO A 92 1.79 3.73 -7.57
CA PRO A 92 1.08 4.65 -6.69
C PRO A 92 -0.43 4.48 -6.87
N ALA A 93 -1.17 4.42 -5.76
CA ALA A 93 -2.62 4.29 -5.79
C ALA A 93 -3.28 5.20 -4.74
N CYS A 94 -4.45 5.72 -5.06
CA CYS A 94 -5.26 6.51 -4.15
C CYS A 94 -6.68 5.95 -4.10
N VAL A 95 -7.23 5.83 -2.87
CA VAL A 95 -8.64 5.47 -2.64
C VAL A 95 -9.35 6.69 -2.08
N VAL A 96 -10.42 7.12 -2.73
CA VAL A 96 -11.16 8.33 -2.40
C VAL A 96 -12.62 8.02 -2.14
N GLY A 97 -13.25 8.81 -1.26
CA GLY A 97 -14.67 8.66 -0.91
C GLY A 97 -14.93 7.67 0.23
N THR A 98 -13.89 7.22 0.94
CA THR A 98 -14.06 6.32 2.11
C THR A 98 -14.46 7.04 3.39
N ASP A 99 -14.26 8.35 3.47
CA ASP A 99 -14.63 9.23 4.58
C ASP A 99 -16.15 9.42 4.70
N VAL A 100 -16.88 9.23 3.62
CA VAL A 100 -18.34 9.38 3.57
C VAL A 100 -19.08 8.31 4.39
N PHE A 101 -18.45 7.19 4.69
CA PHE A 101 -18.99 6.20 5.64
C PHE A 101 -19.20 6.78 7.06
N ARG A 102 -18.54 7.90 7.39
CA ARG A 102 -18.73 8.61 8.68
C ARG A 102 -19.94 9.52 8.72
N VAL A 103 -20.58 9.82 7.59
CA VAL A 103 -21.64 10.85 7.45
C VAL A 103 -23.00 10.25 7.10
N GLY A 104 -23.21 8.95 7.25
CA GLY A 104 -24.53 8.32 7.10
C GLY A 104 -25.08 8.28 5.67
N LYS A 105 -24.28 8.53 4.63
CA LYS A 105 -24.68 8.31 3.24
C LYS A 105 -24.69 6.82 2.91
N ILE A 106 -25.84 6.32 2.50
CA ILE A 106 -26.12 4.89 2.26
C ILE A 106 -25.30 4.30 1.09
N TRP A 107 -24.83 5.13 0.13
CA TRP A 107 -24.06 4.71 -1.04
C TRP A 107 -22.95 5.71 -1.36
N PRO A 108 -21.77 5.66 -0.69
CA PRO A 108 -20.66 6.52 -1.04
C PRO A 108 -20.06 6.09 -2.39
N LYS A 109 -19.82 7.04 -3.28
CA LYS A 109 -19.04 6.80 -4.49
C LYS A 109 -17.56 6.65 -4.07
N VAL A 110 -17.10 5.42 -3.96
CA VAL A 110 -15.68 5.13 -3.69
C VAL A 110 -14.98 4.87 -5.02
N SER A 111 -13.92 5.60 -5.27
CA SER A 111 -13.09 5.41 -6.46
C SER A 111 -11.66 5.02 -6.10
N VAL A 112 -11.03 4.24 -6.97
CA VAL A 112 -9.62 3.89 -6.88
C VAL A 112 -8.93 4.41 -8.14
N ARG A 113 -7.83 5.14 -7.95
CA ARG A 113 -7.00 5.61 -9.05
C ARG A 113 -5.60 5.03 -8.92
N PHE A 114 -5.07 4.57 -10.04
CA PHE A 114 -3.70 4.07 -10.14
C PHE A 114 -2.86 5.04 -10.97
N GLY A 115 -1.66 5.33 -10.50
CA GLY A 115 -0.67 6.10 -11.23
C GLY A 115 0.22 5.22 -12.11
N LYS A 116 1.12 5.86 -12.85
CA LYS A 116 2.13 5.15 -13.64
C LYS A 116 3.10 4.41 -12.73
N PRO A 117 3.55 3.19 -13.10
CA PRO A 117 4.54 2.45 -12.33
C PRO A 117 5.86 3.23 -12.23
N ILE A 118 6.52 3.10 -11.07
CA ILE A 118 7.88 3.58 -10.81
C ILE A 118 8.77 2.35 -10.75
N TYR A 119 9.83 2.33 -11.54
CA TYR A 119 10.77 1.23 -11.64
C TYR A 119 12.07 1.57 -10.93
N PHE A 120 12.71 0.56 -10.32
CA PHE A 120 14.06 0.71 -9.81
C PHE A 120 15.06 0.85 -10.96
N PRO A 121 16.13 1.66 -10.79
CA PRO A 121 17.20 1.74 -11.78
C PRO A 121 17.84 0.36 -11.97
N LYS A 122 18.14 0.01 -13.24
CA LYS A 122 18.72 -1.29 -13.58
C LYS A 122 20.25 -1.28 -13.50
N ASP A 123 20.84 -0.14 -13.76
CA ASP A 123 22.29 0.01 -13.98
C ASP A 123 22.99 0.73 -12.82
N GLU A 124 22.27 1.07 -11.77
CA GLU A 124 22.80 1.78 -10.62
C GLU A 124 22.53 1.01 -9.31
N PRO A 125 23.44 1.07 -8.34
CA PRO A 125 23.21 0.45 -7.04
C PRO A 125 22.08 1.17 -6.30
N ILE A 126 21.18 0.39 -5.68
CA ILE A 126 20.08 0.95 -4.89
C ILE A 126 20.61 1.44 -3.55
N THR A 127 21.00 2.70 -3.51
CA THR A 127 21.51 3.39 -2.32
C THR A 127 20.36 3.91 -1.45
N LYS A 128 20.69 4.37 -0.24
CA LYS A 128 19.72 5.04 0.64
C LYS A 128 19.15 6.31 0.00
N GLU A 129 19.94 7.00 -0.80
CA GLU A 129 19.54 8.21 -1.52
C GLU A 129 18.54 7.86 -2.64
N VAL A 130 18.81 6.83 -3.43
CA VAL A 130 17.88 6.33 -4.44
C VAL A 130 16.53 5.96 -3.80
N LEU A 131 16.55 5.22 -2.69
CA LEU A 131 15.33 4.85 -1.97
C LEU A 131 14.57 6.07 -1.45
N LYS A 132 15.29 7.09 -0.96
CA LYS A 132 14.68 8.33 -0.50
C LYS A 132 13.99 9.05 -1.67
N ASN A 133 14.69 9.25 -2.79
CA ASN A 133 14.16 9.94 -3.96
C ASN A 133 12.93 9.21 -4.54
N MET A 134 12.97 7.89 -4.61
CA MET A 134 11.82 7.09 -5.04
C MET A 134 10.65 7.17 -4.06
N THR A 135 10.93 7.29 -2.75
CA THR A 135 9.89 7.50 -1.72
C THR A 135 9.21 8.84 -1.95
N ASP A 136 9.99 9.90 -2.12
CA ASP A 136 9.49 11.25 -2.33
C ASP A 136 8.67 11.32 -3.63
N GLU A 137 9.15 10.70 -4.72
CA GLU A 137 8.42 10.58 -5.99
C GLU A 137 7.10 9.81 -5.83
N MET A 138 7.11 8.67 -5.15
CA MET A 138 5.90 7.88 -4.90
C MET A 138 4.86 8.71 -4.13
N MET A 139 5.28 9.41 -3.09
CA MET A 139 4.37 10.24 -2.27
C MET A 139 3.83 11.43 -3.06
N ALA A 140 4.65 12.08 -3.90
CA ALA A 140 4.21 13.16 -4.79
C ALA A 140 3.14 12.66 -5.77
N ARG A 141 3.34 11.51 -6.40
CA ARG A 141 2.36 10.92 -7.32
C ARG A 141 1.06 10.52 -6.62
N ILE A 142 1.12 10.02 -5.37
CA ILE A 142 -0.09 9.75 -4.58
C ILE A 142 -0.84 11.05 -4.29
N ALA A 143 -0.14 12.15 -3.94
CA ALA A 143 -0.73 13.45 -3.71
C ALA A 143 -1.43 13.99 -4.96
N GLU A 144 -0.81 13.88 -6.13
CA GLU A 144 -1.39 14.28 -7.42
C GLU A 144 -2.69 13.50 -7.72
N LEU A 145 -2.66 12.17 -7.51
CA LEU A 145 -3.85 11.33 -7.68
C LEU A 145 -4.99 11.76 -6.74
N GLN A 146 -4.66 12.14 -5.50
CA GLN A 146 -5.63 12.62 -4.53
C GLN A 146 -6.20 13.99 -4.91
N ALA A 147 -5.35 14.92 -5.33
CA ALA A 147 -5.76 16.26 -5.76
C ALA A 147 -6.66 16.22 -7.01
N GLY A 148 -6.32 15.38 -7.99
CA GLY A 148 -7.11 15.19 -9.21
C GLY A 148 -8.54 14.69 -8.96
N VAL A 149 -8.82 14.15 -7.76
CA VAL A 149 -10.18 13.74 -7.37
C VAL A 149 -10.96 14.89 -6.74
N LYS A 150 -10.30 15.75 -5.97
CA LYS A 150 -10.94 16.91 -5.34
C LYS A 150 -11.41 17.94 -6.39
N ASN A 151 -10.74 17.98 -7.55
CA ASN A 151 -11.01 18.94 -8.63
C ASN A 151 -11.91 18.38 -9.75
N GLY A 152 -12.29 17.10 -9.67
CA GLY A 152 -13.04 16.39 -10.72
C GLY A 152 -14.48 16.04 -10.30
N ASN A 153 -15.15 16.98 -9.64
CA ASN A 153 -16.58 16.90 -9.33
C ASN A 153 -17.40 17.62 -10.40
#